data_b3d3e9dee0ace7e9f8bde35d3a155141
#
_entry.id   b3d3e9dee0ace7e9f8bde35d3a155141
#
_cell.length_a   1.000
_cell.length_b   1.000
_cell.length_c   1.000
_cell.angle_alpha   90.00
_cell.angle_beta   90.00
_cell.angle_gamma   90.00
#
_symmetry.space_group_name_H-M   'P 1'
#
loop_
_entity.id
_entity.type
_entity.pdbx_description
1 polymer ?
#
loop_
_entity_poly.entity_id
_entity_poly.type
_entity_poly.pdbx_seq_one_letter_code
_entity_poly.pdbx_strand_id
1 'polypeptide(L)'
;MKPSSAIENSRGLSGTLIYSIMGNVNFSLEVTTRTNLSDLPKLNDIYITFLPGTSYLDVIEQTKALASAGYNPIPHFPARSITDSEMLKSYIEQVKEAGVKQVLIIGGDRDILGKYHCSLQLIETGLFDGMKIGIAGHPEGSPNMSDAA
;
A
#
# COMPACT_ATOMS: atom_id res chain seq x y z
N MET A 1 -12.64 29.40 -26.82
CA MET A 1 -11.25 29.39 -26.37
C MET A 1 -10.60 28.10 -26.84
N LYS A 2 -9.62 28.14 -27.75
CA LYS A 2 -8.92 26.95 -28.23
C LYS A 2 -7.91 26.49 -27.17
N PRO A 3 -7.78 25.19 -26.87
CA PRO A 3 -6.73 24.71 -25.98
C PRO A 3 -5.36 24.90 -26.65
N SER A 4 -4.41 25.31 -25.85
CA SER A 4 -3.04 25.66 -26.19
C SER A 4 -2.29 24.47 -26.80
N SER A 5 -1.51 24.77 -27.83
CA SER A 5 -0.72 23.88 -28.71
C SER A 5 0.56 23.29 -28.10
N ALA A 6 0.57 22.97 -26.82
CA ALA A 6 1.78 22.54 -26.07
C ALA A 6 1.99 21.02 -25.95
N ILE A 7 1.16 20.16 -26.57
CA ILE A 7 1.25 18.70 -26.42
C ILE A 7 1.63 17.99 -27.75
N GLU A 8 2.04 18.73 -28.76
CA GLU A 8 2.28 18.14 -30.09
C GLU A 8 3.69 17.52 -30.31
N ASN A 9 4.53 17.38 -29.31
CA ASN A 9 5.93 16.95 -29.52
C ASN A 9 6.41 15.77 -28.66
N SER A 10 5.57 14.79 -28.37
CA SER A 10 6.04 13.51 -27.83
C SER A 10 5.77 12.36 -28.80
N ARG A 11 6.74 12.10 -29.68
CA ARG A 11 6.96 10.80 -30.35
C ARG A 11 5.72 10.09 -30.94
N GLY A 12 4.94 10.76 -31.77
CA GLY A 12 4.03 10.10 -32.71
C GLY A 12 2.76 9.45 -32.16
N LEU A 13 2.47 9.56 -30.90
CA LEU A 13 1.18 9.13 -30.34
C LEU A 13 0.23 10.33 -30.28
N SER A 14 -0.94 10.23 -30.91
CA SER A 14 -1.94 11.30 -30.81
C SER A 14 -2.45 11.38 -29.36
N GLY A 15 -2.76 12.60 -28.89
CA GLY A 15 -3.34 12.81 -27.56
C GLY A 15 -4.56 11.92 -27.30
N THR A 16 -5.37 11.66 -28.32
CA THR A 16 -6.53 10.76 -28.26
C THR A 16 -6.15 9.32 -27.90
N LEU A 17 -5.03 8.81 -28.45
CA LEU A 17 -4.56 7.45 -28.15
C LEU A 17 -4.05 7.35 -26.70
N ILE A 18 -3.33 8.37 -26.22
CA ILE A 18 -2.85 8.44 -24.84
C ILE A 18 -4.03 8.45 -23.87
N TYR A 19 -5.05 9.28 -24.11
CA TYR A 19 -6.26 9.30 -23.28
C TYR A 19 -7.03 7.97 -23.33
N SER A 20 -7.09 7.31 -24.49
CA SER A 20 -7.73 6.00 -24.62
C SER A 20 -6.99 4.90 -23.84
N ILE A 21 -5.67 4.92 -23.86
CA ILE A 21 -4.84 3.97 -23.10
C ILE A 21 -4.96 4.25 -21.60
N MET A 22 -4.85 5.52 -21.18
CA MET A 22 -4.94 5.91 -19.75
C MET A 22 -6.33 5.70 -19.18
N GLY A 23 -7.39 5.82 -19.98
CA GLY A 23 -8.78 5.57 -19.53
C GLY A 23 -9.06 4.11 -19.13
N ASN A 24 -8.20 3.17 -19.53
CA ASN A 24 -8.31 1.74 -19.20
C ASN A 24 -7.25 1.27 -18.18
N VAL A 25 -6.41 2.17 -17.67
CA VAL A 25 -5.38 1.84 -16.67
C VAL A 25 -5.86 2.25 -15.30
N ASN A 26 -5.95 1.30 -14.39
CA ASN A 26 -6.17 1.57 -12.98
C ASN A 26 -4.85 2.01 -12.34
N PHE A 27 -4.82 3.23 -11.84
CA PHE A 27 -3.71 3.74 -11.06
C PHE A 27 -4.01 3.58 -9.57
N SER A 28 -2.99 3.25 -8.80
CA SER A 28 -2.97 3.35 -7.36
C SER A 28 -1.88 4.34 -6.94
N LEU A 29 -2.02 4.88 -5.75
CA LEU A 29 -1.04 5.80 -5.17
C LEU A 29 -0.56 5.23 -3.84
N GLU A 30 0.72 5.41 -3.55
CA GLU A 30 1.30 5.12 -2.25
C GLU A 30 1.47 6.43 -1.46
N VAL A 31 1.00 6.44 -0.23
CA VAL A 31 1.03 7.59 0.66
C VAL A 31 1.65 7.23 2.01
N THR A 32 2.03 8.24 2.76
CA THR A 32 2.49 8.08 4.15
C THR A 32 1.37 8.47 5.12
N THR A 33 1.56 8.17 6.39
CA THR A 33 0.65 8.60 7.47
C THR A 33 0.57 10.13 7.66
N ARG A 34 1.46 10.88 6.99
CA ARG A 34 1.51 12.36 7.04
C ARG A 34 0.91 13.02 5.79
N THR A 35 0.45 12.24 4.83
CA THR A 35 -0.10 12.78 3.58
C THR A 35 -1.45 13.44 3.86
N ASN A 36 -1.61 14.67 3.39
CA ASN A 36 -2.87 15.37 3.52
C ASN A 36 -3.88 14.86 2.47
N LEU A 37 -5.08 14.50 2.91
CA LEU A 37 -6.11 13.97 2.03
C LEU A 37 -6.57 14.96 0.97
N SER A 38 -6.51 16.29 1.24
CA SER A 38 -6.86 17.33 0.28
C SER A 38 -5.99 17.34 -0.98
N ASP A 39 -4.79 16.78 -0.88
CA ASP A 39 -3.81 16.79 -1.96
C ASP A 39 -3.91 15.54 -2.85
N LEU A 40 -4.79 14.61 -2.49
CA LEU A 40 -4.95 13.35 -3.19
C LEU A 40 -5.79 13.51 -4.47
N PRO A 41 -5.34 12.91 -5.59
CA PRO A 41 -6.14 12.82 -6.80
C PRO A 41 -7.32 11.87 -6.60
N LYS A 42 -8.32 11.95 -7.49
CA LYS A 42 -9.44 11.00 -7.52
C LYS A 42 -8.96 9.64 -8.04
N LEU A 43 -8.58 8.77 -7.13
CA LEU A 43 -8.19 7.38 -7.36
C LEU A 43 -9.01 6.48 -6.45
N ASN A 44 -9.06 5.18 -6.75
CA ASN A 44 -9.73 4.22 -5.88
C ASN A 44 -8.78 3.69 -4.81
N ASP A 45 -7.66 3.11 -5.23
CA ASP A 45 -6.76 2.34 -4.37
C ASP A 45 -5.60 3.21 -3.87
N ILE A 46 -5.49 3.34 -2.55
CA ILE A 46 -4.43 4.10 -1.87
C ILE A 46 -3.67 3.18 -0.93
N TYR A 47 -2.42 2.90 -1.25
CA TYR A 47 -1.50 2.17 -0.38
C TYR A 47 -0.96 3.09 0.72
N ILE A 48 -0.89 2.59 1.94
CA ILE A 48 -0.39 3.35 3.10
C ILE A 48 0.90 2.73 3.58
N THR A 49 2.02 3.43 3.36
CA THR A 49 3.35 2.98 3.74
C THR A 49 3.54 3.03 5.25
N PHE A 50 4.12 1.97 5.79
CA PHE A 50 4.56 1.89 7.18
C PHE A 50 6.05 2.26 7.26
N LEU A 51 6.35 3.53 7.47
CA LEU A 51 7.73 4.03 7.51
C LEU A 51 8.42 3.74 8.86
N PRO A 52 9.76 3.66 8.90
CA PRO A 52 10.50 3.62 10.16
C PRO A 52 10.12 4.80 11.09
N GLY A 53 9.86 4.49 12.36
CA GLY A 53 9.41 5.49 13.33
C GLY A 53 7.91 5.80 13.30
N THR A 54 7.15 5.21 12.37
CA THR A 54 5.70 5.27 12.36
C THR A 54 5.13 4.22 13.31
N SER A 55 4.08 4.56 14.04
CA SER A 55 3.28 3.59 14.80
C SER A 55 2.24 2.92 13.90
N TYR A 56 1.88 1.66 14.20
CA TYR A 56 0.75 1.02 13.53
C TYR A 56 -0.57 1.77 13.79
N LEU A 57 -0.67 2.49 14.91
CA LEU A 57 -1.83 3.34 15.22
C LEU A 57 -1.94 4.52 14.25
N ASP A 58 -0.81 5.13 13.85
CA ASP A 58 -0.82 6.21 12.85
C ASP A 58 -1.33 5.69 11.50
N VAL A 59 -0.95 4.46 11.14
CA VAL A 59 -1.43 3.82 9.89
C VAL A 59 -2.93 3.53 9.98
N ILE A 60 -3.44 3.11 11.15
CA ILE A 60 -4.87 2.91 11.38
C ILE A 60 -5.64 4.23 11.24
N GLU A 61 -5.15 5.32 11.84
CA GLU A 61 -5.78 6.63 11.73
C GLU A 61 -5.86 7.10 10.28
N GLN A 62 -4.78 7.00 9.53
CA GLN A 62 -4.77 7.33 8.11
C GLN A 62 -5.70 6.43 7.30
N THR A 63 -5.75 5.14 7.64
CA THR A 63 -6.67 4.16 7.02
C THR A 63 -8.12 4.58 7.21
N LYS A 64 -8.52 4.92 8.45
CA LYS A 64 -9.87 5.38 8.78
C LYS A 64 -10.23 6.67 8.05
N ALA A 65 -9.29 7.62 7.99
CA ALA A 65 -9.48 8.89 7.32
C ALA A 65 -9.70 8.71 5.80
N LEU A 66 -8.87 7.87 5.15
CA LEU A 66 -9.01 7.55 3.72
C LEU A 66 -10.32 6.82 3.43
N ALA A 67 -10.69 5.82 4.23
CA ALA A 67 -11.95 5.10 4.07
C ALA A 67 -13.16 6.05 4.20
N SER A 68 -13.15 6.96 5.18
CA SER A 68 -14.19 7.96 5.37
C SER A 68 -14.29 8.96 4.22
N ALA A 69 -13.18 9.22 3.54
CA ALA A 69 -13.12 10.07 2.35
C ALA A 69 -13.53 9.34 1.05
N GLY A 70 -13.88 8.05 1.13
CA GLY A 70 -14.37 7.26 -0.01
C GLY A 70 -13.28 6.56 -0.83
N TYR A 71 -12.04 6.54 -0.36
CA TYR A 71 -10.96 5.75 -0.96
C TYR A 71 -11.01 4.29 -0.50
N ASN A 72 -10.30 3.42 -1.22
CA ASN A 72 -10.03 2.04 -0.82
C ASN A 72 -8.60 1.97 -0.23
N PRO A 73 -8.42 2.10 1.10
CA PRO A 73 -7.11 2.07 1.71
C PRO A 73 -6.54 0.65 1.75
N ILE A 74 -5.25 0.53 1.45
CA ILE A 74 -4.48 -0.72 1.45
C ILE A 74 -3.27 -0.53 2.37
N PRO A 75 -3.41 -0.77 3.68
CA PRO A 75 -2.31 -0.59 4.63
C PRO A 75 -1.23 -1.66 4.45
N HIS A 76 0.03 -1.24 4.66
CA HIS A 76 1.18 -2.15 4.69
C HIS A 76 1.32 -2.83 6.05
N PHE A 77 1.64 -4.12 6.03
CA PHE A 77 1.97 -4.94 7.21
C PHE A 77 3.41 -5.42 7.09
N PRO A 78 4.39 -4.62 7.57
CA PRO A 78 5.80 -5.04 7.55
C PRO A 78 6.09 -6.00 8.71
N ALA A 79 6.43 -7.25 8.39
CA ALA A 79 6.66 -8.32 9.37
C ALA A 79 7.67 -7.91 10.46
N ARG A 80 8.79 -7.34 10.07
CA ARG A 80 9.87 -6.92 10.99
C ARG A 80 9.46 -5.79 11.95
N SER A 81 8.34 -5.09 11.68
CA SER A 81 7.82 -4.03 12.57
C SER A 81 6.75 -4.54 13.54
N ILE A 82 6.31 -5.79 13.43
CA ILE A 82 5.32 -6.40 14.31
C ILE A 82 6.03 -7.06 15.49
N THR A 83 5.77 -6.58 16.69
CA THR A 83 6.45 -7.06 17.90
C THR A 83 5.97 -8.45 18.33
N ASP A 84 4.66 -8.68 18.26
CA ASP A 84 4.03 -9.90 18.75
C ASP A 84 2.66 -10.15 18.10
N SER A 85 2.02 -11.23 18.51
CA SER A 85 0.69 -11.63 17.98
C SER A 85 -0.44 -10.72 18.43
N GLU A 86 -0.31 -10.10 19.60
CA GLU A 86 -1.34 -9.22 20.16
C GLU A 86 -1.41 -7.92 19.33
N MET A 87 -0.23 -7.32 19.06
CA MET A 87 -0.14 -6.17 18.17
C MET A 87 -0.69 -6.50 16.77
N LEU A 88 -0.32 -7.67 16.22
CA LEU A 88 -0.80 -8.08 14.90
C LEU A 88 -2.33 -8.21 14.86
N LYS A 89 -2.92 -8.88 15.86
CA LYS A 89 -4.38 -9.03 15.98
C LYS A 89 -5.06 -7.68 16.09
N SER A 90 -4.60 -6.83 17.01
CA SER A 90 -5.15 -5.49 17.20
C SER A 90 -5.09 -4.66 15.93
N TYR A 91 -3.98 -4.73 15.19
CA TYR A 91 -3.84 -4.01 13.92
C TYR A 91 -4.83 -4.51 12.87
N ILE A 92 -4.94 -5.83 12.69
CA ILE A 92 -5.86 -6.45 11.73
C ILE A 92 -7.32 -6.14 12.08
N GLU A 93 -7.71 -6.26 13.35
CA GLU A 93 -9.07 -5.97 13.81
C GLU A 93 -9.48 -4.53 13.49
N GLN A 94 -8.62 -3.56 13.82
CA GLN A 94 -8.91 -2.16 13.60
C GLN A 94 -8.97 -1.77 12.11
N VAL A 95 -8.14 -2.35 11.24
CA VAL A 95 -8.26 -2.11 9.81
C VAL A 95 -9.48 -2.79 9.20
N LYS A 96 -9.88 -3.96 9.70
CA LYS A 96 -11.15 -4.62 9.31
C LYS A 96 -12.36 -3.78 9.72
N GLU A 97 -12.37 -3.21 10.93
CA GLU A 97 -13.40 -2.28 11.39
C GLU A 97 -13.51 -1.02 10.52
N ALA A 98 -12.38 -0.54 9.99
CA ALA A 98 -12.35 0.56 9.03
C ALA A 98 -12.86 0.17 7.62
N GLY A 99 -13.26 -1.08 7.41
CA GLY A 99 -13.80 -1.57 6.13
C GLY A 99 -12.73 -2.00 5.12
N VAL A 100 -11.46 -2.13 5.53
CA VAL A 100 -10.37 -2.59 4.67
C VAL A 100 -10.62 -4.01 4.18
N LYS A 101 -10.49 -4.21 2.87
CA LYS A 101 -10.67 -5.51 2.21
C LYS A 101 -9.37 -6.09 1.67
N GLN A 102 -8.35 -5.27 1.56
CA GLN A 102 -7.05 -5.65 0.99
C GLN A 102 -5.91 -5.06 1.81
N VAL A 103 -4.84 -5.81 1.96
CA VAL A 103 -3.60 -5.41 2.65
C VAL A 103 -2.39 -5.74 1.80
N LEU A 104 -1.27 -5.04 2.03
CA LEU A 104 0.03 -5.40 1.48
C LEU A 104 0.91 -5.92 2.60
N ILE A 105 1.31 -7.19 2.52
CA ILE A 105 2.21 -7.82 3.49
C ILE A 105 3.62 -7.82 2.92
N ILE A 106 4.56 -7.25 3.66
CA ILE A 106 5.96 -7.11 3.26
C ILE A 106 6.90 -7.58 4.38
N GLY A 107 8.15 -7.86 4.06
CA GLY A 107 9.18 -8.16 5.05
C GLY A 107 9.51 -6.95 5.92
N GLY A 108 9.68 -5.80 5.27
CA GLY A 108 10.15 -4.55 5.87
C GLY A 108 11.68 -4.43 5.85
N ASP A 109 12.17 -3.17 5.85
CA ASP A 109 13.60 -2.85 5.67
C ASP A 109 14.34 -2.56 6.98
N ARG A 110 13.65 -2.65 8.11
CA ARG A 110 14.23 -2.38 9.43
C ARG A 110 14.71 -3.66 10.12
N ASP A 111 15.45 -3.48 11.21
CA ASP A 111 15.77 -4.56 12.13
C ASP A 111 14.51 -5.20 12.69
N ILE A 112 14.61 -6.49 12.98
CA ILE A 112 13.50 -7.29 13.50
C ILE A 112 13.16 -6.82 14.91
N LEU A 113 11.94 -6.33 15.13
CA LEU A 113 11.48 -5.87 16.44
C LEU A 113 10.88 -6.99 17.29
N GLY A 114 10.36 -8.02 16.66
CA GLY A 114 9.66 -9.11 17.34
C GLY A 114 9.97 -10.46 16.74
N LYS A 115 8.97 -11.32 16.69
CA LYS A 115 9.13 -12.71 16.25
C LYS A 115 8.99 -12.93 14.74
N TYR A 116 8.52 -11.93 13.99
CA TYR A 116 8.27 -12.06 12.56
C TYR A 116 9.42 -11.48 11.74
N HIS A 117 9.97 -12.28 10.86
CA HIS A 117 11.16 -11.94 10.05
C HIS A 117 10.82 -11.69 8.59
N CYS A 118 9.75 -12.30 8.08
CA CYS A 118 9.34 -12.22 6.69
C CYS A 118 7.81 -12.24 6.54
N SER A 119 7.33 -11.85 5.37
CA SER A 119 5.91 -11.79 5.03
C SER A 119 5.20 -13.13 5.16
N LEU A 120 5.86 -14.24 4.83
CA LEU A 120 5.27 -15.59 4.91
C LEU A 120 4.81 -15.92 6.32
N GLN A 121 5.59 -15.59 7.35
CA GLN A 121 5.23 -15.84 8.75
C GLN A 121 3.96 -15.09 9.18
N LEU A 122 3.70 -13.89 8.64
CA LEU A 122 2.45 -13.19 8.89
C LEU A 122 1.27 -13.88 8.20
N ILE A 123 1.46 -14.33 6.97
CA ILE A 123 0.42 -15.05 6.20
C ILE A 123 0.05 -16.36 6.89
N GLU A 124 1.04 -17.13 7.36
CA GLU A 124 0.85 -18.42 8.05
C GLU A 124 0.10 -18.30 9.39
N THR A 125 -0.06 -17.10 9.95
CA THR A 125 -0.88 -16.90 11.15
C THR A 125 -2.37 -17.17 10.92
N GLY A 126 -2.85 -17.13 9.65
CA GLY A 126 -4.27 -17.23 9.31
C GLY A 126 -5.12 -16.03 9.72
N LEU A 127 -4.54 -15.01 10.36
CA LEU A 127 -5.30 -13.85 10.88
C LEU A 127 -5.87 -12.95 9.77
N PHE A 128 -5.33 -13.04 8.55
CA PHE A 128 -5.77 -12.27 7.39
C PHE A 128 -6.92 -12.92 6.62
N ASP A 129 -7.50 -14.00 7.14
CA ASP A 129 -8.60 -14.69 6.50
C ASP A 129 -9.76 -13.75 6.14
N GLY A 130 -10.26 -13.90 4.91
CA GLY A 130 -11.30 -13.03 4.35
C GLY A 130 -10.80 -11.71 3.75
N MET A 131 -9.49 -11.43 3.80
CA MET A 131 -8.87 -10.26 3.16
C MET A 131 -8.12 -10.66 1.89
N LYS A 132 -8.07 -9.74 0.92
CA LYS A 132 -7.12 -9.83 -0.19
C LYS A 132 -5.72 -9.51 0.30
N ILE A 133 -4.75 -10.38 -0.01
CA ILE A 133 -3.35 -10.19 0.36
C ILE A 133 -2.55 -9.86 -0.91
N GLY A 134 -1.88 -8.70 -0.90
CA GLY A 134 -0.78 -8.38 -1.80
C GLY A 134 0.55 -8.69 -1.12
N ILE A 135 1.55 -9.05 -1.89
CA ILE A 135 2.93 -9.22 -1.45
C ILE A 135 3.85 -8.38 -2.33
N ALA A 136 4.99 -7.94 -1.80
CA ALA A 136 6.02 -7.31 -2.60
C ALA A 136 6.79 -8.38 -3.39
N GLY A 137 6.93 -8.18 -4.71
CA GLY A 137 7.78 -8.98 -5.57
C GLY A 137 9.15 -8.29 -5.73
N HIS A 138 10.22 -9.07 -5.71
CA HIS A 138 11.59 -8.59 -5.91
C HIS A 138 12.25 -9.41 -7.03
N PRO A 139 11.86 -9.20 -8.30
CA PRO A 139 12.36 -10.01 -9.43
C PRO A 139 13.87 -9.83 -9.65
N GLU A 140 14.44 -8.70 -9.21
CA GLU A 140 15.88 -8.42 -9.27
C GLU A 140 16.64 -8.94 -8.03
N GLY A 141 15.96 -9.64 -7.11
CA GLY A 141 16.48 -9.98 -5.80
C GLY A 141 16.41 -8.82 -4.80
N SER A 142 16.79 -9.07 -3.57
CA SER A 142 16.84 -8.08 -2.50
C SER A 142 18.06 -8.34 -1.63
N PRO A 143 18.77 -7.29 -1.16
CA PRO A 143 19.93 -7.45 -0.25
C PRO A 143 19.60 -8.22 1.03
N ASN A 144 18.33 -8.24 1.41
CA ASN A 144 17.83 -8.89 2.63
C ASN A 144 17.23 -10.29 2.38
N MET A 145 17.33 -10.80 1.15
CA MET A 145 16.85 -12.14 0.77
C MET A 145 18.05 -12.96 0.32
N SER A 146 18.16 -14.19 0.82
CA SER A 146 19.16 -15.14 0.31
C SER A 146 18.70 -15.70 -1.04
N ASP A 147 19.66 -16.04 -1.92
CA ASP A 147 19.37 -16.66 -3.24
C ASP A 147 18.72 -18.05 -3.12
N ALA A 148 18.54 -18.55 -1.89
CA ALA A 148 17.95 -19.85 -1.58
C ALA A 148 16.49 -19.75 -1.06
N ALA A 149 15.85 -18.60 -1.19
CA ALA A 149 14.47 -18.40 -0.74
C ALA A 149 13.46 -18.61 -1.86
#